data_a6558c2b16fd14434479f57287c8d7e7
#
_entry.id   a6558c2b16fd14434479f57287c8d7e7
#
_cell.length_a   1.000
_cell.length_b   1.000
_cell.length_c   1.000
_cell.angle_alpha   90.00
_cell.angle_beta   90.00
_cell.angle_gamma   90.00
#
_symmetry.space_group_name_H-M   'P 1'
#
loop_
_entity.id
_entity.type
_entity.pdbx_description
1 polymer ?
#
loop_
_entity_poly.entity_id
_entity_poly.type
_entity_poly.pdbx_seq_one_letter_code
_entity_poly.pdbx_strand_id
1 'polypeptide(L)'
;DFCERHGIGMICYGTVAGGFFSERYLGIKEPTVFETRSNVKYRLIIEEFGGWKIFQRLLQVLSTIASNHKTDIGTVASAYILNQPSVKAVIIGARNTDHLKSNLSIPLIQFTVEELDLLKEITDTLLELRCGNTILVTVLLM
;
A
#
# COMPACT_ATOMS: atom_id res chain seq x y z
N ASP A 1 6.78 15.60 -6.54
CA ASP A 1 7.31 16.65 -7.43
C ASP A 1 7.38 18.05 -6.78
N PHE A 2 6.28 18.59 -6.20
CA PHE A 2 6.33 19.87 -5.47
C PHE A 2 7.18 19.79 -4.21
N CYS A 3 6.94 18.80 -3.35
CA CYS A 3 7.68 18.61 -2.10
C CYS A 3 9.16 18.37 -2.36
N GLU A 4 9.49 17.59 -3.37
CA GLU A 4 10.87 17.31 -3.75
C GLU A 4 11.60 18.57 -4.22
N ARG A 5 11.00 19.36 -5.11
CA ARG A 5 11.57 20.61 -5.60
C ARG A 5 11.77 21.67 -4.51
N HIS A 6 10.95 21.63 -3.46
CA HIS A 6 11.02 22.61 -2.36
C HIS A 6 11.69 22.05 -1.10
N GLY A 7 12.26 20.82 -1.15
CA GLY A 7 12.93 20.21 0.01
C GLY A 7 11.98 19.91 1.18
N ILE A 8 10.67 19.72 0.90
CA ILE A 8 9.67 19.46 1.93
C ILE A 8 9.60 17.95 2.19
N GLY A 9 9.82 17.57 3.44
CA GLY A 9 9.63 16.17 3.89
C GLY A 9 8.18 15.87 4.18
N MET A 10 7.69 14.70 3.70
CA MET A 10 6.33 14.23 3.94
C MET A 10 6.31 13.16 5.03
N ILE A 11 5.26 13.16 5.82
CA ILE A 11 4.92 12.09 6.76
C ILE A 11 3.60 11.48 6.28
N CYS A 12 3.64 10.20 5.89
CA CYS A 12 2.51 9.51 5.28
C CYS A 12 1.78 8.62 6.30
N TYR A 13 0.48 8.51 6.18
CA TYR A 13 -0.36 7.63 6.99
C TYR A 13 -1.30 6.81 6.12
N GLY A 14 -1.88 5.75 6.68
CA GLY A 14 -2.82 4.89 5.96
C GLY A 14 -2.16 3.92 4.99
N THR A 15 -0.87 3.70 5.10
CA THR A 15 -0.04 2.87 4.22
C THR A 15 -0.49 1.41 4.10
N VAL A 16 -1.33 0.95 5.02
CA VAL A 16 -1.94 -0.40 4.99
C VAL A 16 -3.42 -0.38 4.59
N ALA A 17 -3.91 0.74 4.01
CA ALA A 17 -5.30 0.89 3.54
C ALA A 17 -6.34 0.43 4.57
N GLY A 18 -6.21 0.89 5.83
CA GLY A 18 -7.10 0.48 6.92
C GLY A 18 -7.06 -1.01 7.28
N GLY A 19 -5.98 -1.70 6.90
CA GLY A 19 -5.77 -3.13 7.11
C GLY A 19 -6.12 -4.00 5.90
N PHE A 20 -6.53 -3.41 4.77
CA PHE A 20 -6.78 -4.17 3.54
C PHE A 20 -5.51 -4.73 2.93
N PHE A 21 -4.37 -4.07 3.06
CA PHE A 21 -3.07 -4.64 2.71
C PHE A 21 -2.63 -5.64 3.76
N SER A 22 -3.19 -6.84 3.70
CA SER A 22 -2.83 -7.97 4.56
C SER A 22 -3.21 -9.29 3.90
N GLU A 23 -2.61 -10.37 4.36
CA GLU A 23 -2.86 -11.75 3.93
C GLU A 23 -4.32 -12.16 4.14
N ARG A 24 -4.99 -11.56 5.14
CA ARG A 24 -6.41 -11.79 5.44
C ARG A 24 -7.32 -11.58 4.23
N TYR A 25 -6.97 -10.63 3.36
CA TYR A 25 -7.78 -10.26 2.19
C TYR A 25 -7.30 -10.87 0.88
N LEU A 26 -6.15 -11.54 0.88
CA LEU A 26 -5.60 -12.16 -0.31
C LEU A 26 -6.42 -13.40 -0.72
N GLY A 27 -6.85 -13.44 -1.98
CA GLY A 27 -7.55 -14.57 -2.57
C GLY A 27 -8.99 -14.76 -2.13
N ILE A 28 -9.57 -13.85 -1.33
CA ILE A 28 -10.96 -13.95 -0.88
C ILE A 28 -11.90 -13.13 -1.76
N LYS A 29 -13.19 -13.45 -1.69
CA LYS A 29 -14.25 -12.61 -2.26
C LYS A 29 -14.33 -11.28 -1.51
N GLU A 30 -14.81 -10.24 -2.21
CA GLU A 30 -15.04 -8.94 -1.60
C GLU A 30 -15.94 -9.05 -0.37
N PRO A 31 -15.49 -8.56 0.81
CA PRO A 31 -16.32 -8.57 2.01
C PRO A 31 -17.48 -7.59 1.87
N THR A 32 -18.64 -7.98 2.39
CA THR A 32 -19.86 -7.15 2.41
C THR A 32 -20.07 -6.47 3.76
N VAL A 33 -19.37 -6.90 4.80
CA VAL A 33 -19.47 -6.38 6.15
C VAL A 33 -18.11 -5.83 6.59
N PHE A 34 -18.09 -4.65 7.15
CA PHE A 34 -16.88 -3.95 7.58
C PHE A 34 -16.94 -3.59 9.05
N GLU A 35 -15.87 -3.88 9.78
CA GLU A 35 -15.79 -3.71 11.24
C GLU A 35 -15.53 -2.26 11.64
N THR A 36 -14.93 -1.46 10.77
CA THR A 36 -14.48 -0.11 11.10
C THR A 36 -14.85 0.91 10.03
N ARG A 37 -14.95 2.19 10.44
CA ARG A 37 -15.14 3.30 9.49
C ARG A 37 -13.99 3.39 8.48
N SER A 38 -12.77 3.04 8.88
CA SER A 38 -11.63 2.99 7.98
C SER A 38 -11.83 1.97 6.88
N ASN A 39 -12.34 0.77 7.19
CA ASN A 39 -12.62 -0.24 6.16
C ASN A 39 -13.66 0.26 5.15
N VAL A 40 -14.73 0.91 5.61
CA VAL A 40 -15.74 1.51 4.71
C VAL A 40 -15.10 2.54 3.78
N LYS A 41 -14.28 3.46 4.32
CA LYS A 41 -13.57 4.47 3.54
C LYS A 41 -12.66 3.83 2.47
N TYR A 42 -11.79 2.92 2.89
CA TYR A 42 -10.83 2.31 1.97
C TYR A 42 -11.48 1.38 0.95
N ARG A 43 -12.61 0.75 1.30
CA ARG A 43 -13.41 0.00 0.34
C ARG A 43 -13.90 0.88 -0.81
N LEU A 44 -14.38 2.08 -0.51
CA LEU A 44 -14.77 3.05 -1.55
C LEU A 44 -13.57 3.46 -2.42
N ILE A 45 -12.40 3.65 -1.81
CA ILE A 45 -11.17 3.94 -2.55
C ILE A 45 -10.78 2.77 -3.45
N ILE A 46 -10.89 1.52 -2.97
CA ILE A 46 -10.64 0.31 -3.78
C ILE A 46 -11.61 0.23 -4.97
N GLU A 47 -12.88 0.55 -4.77
CA GLU A 47 -13.87 0.59 -5.86
C GLU A 47 -13.50 1.64 -6.91
N GLU A 48 -13.17 2.82 -6.47
CA GLU A 48 -12.69 3.88 -7.33
C GLU A 48 -11.37 3.54 -8.04
N PHE A 49 -10.53 2.72 -7.46
CA PHE A 49 -9.25 2.25 -7.97
C PHE A 49 -9.37 1.17 -9.05
N GLY A 50 -10.56 0.68 -9.35
CA GLY A 50 -10.81 -0.37 -10.36
C GLY A 50 -11.45 -1.63 -9.76
N GLY A 51 -11.89 -1.53 -8.51
CA GLY A 51 -12.66 -2.56 -7.82
C GLY A 51 -11.80 -3.69 -7.24
N TRP A 52 -12.52 -4.62 -6.61
CA TRP A 52 -11.92 -5.70 -5.84
C TRP A 52 -10.99 -6.61 -6.67
N LYS A 53 -11.35 -6.87 -7.93
CA LYS A 53 -10.54 -7.74 -8.82
C LYS A 53 -9.13 -7.16 -9.05
N ILE A 54 -9.06 -5.88 -9.28
CA ILE A 54 -7.79 -5.18 -9.51
C ILE A 54 -6.99 -5.11 -8.20
N PHE A 55 -7.68 -4.81 -7.10
CA PHE A 55 -7.07 -4.81 -5.78
C PHE A 55 -6.45 -6.18 -5.41
N GLN A 56 -7.11 -7.30 -5.79
CA GLN A 56 -6.54 -8.64 -5.61
C GLN A 56 -5.24 -8.85 -6.39
N ARG A 57 -5.11 -8.29 -7.59
CA ARG A 57 -3.86 -8.34 -8.36
C ARG A 57 -2.74 -7.58 -7.64
N LEU A 58 -3.04 -6.41 -7.08
CA LEU A 58 -2.07 -5.65 -6.28
C LEU A 58 -1.66 -6.44 -5.03
N LEU A 59 -2.61 -7.05 -4.31
CA LEU A 59 -2.30 -7.90 -3.16
C LEU A 59 -1.42 -9.08 -3.54
N GLN A 60 -1.62 -9.69 -4.71
CA GLN A 60 -0.80 -10.79 -5.20
C GLN A 60 0.64 -10.35 -5.46
N VAL A 61 0.85 -9.18 -6.07
CA VAL A 61 2.20 -8.62 -6.27
C VAL A 61 2.87 -8.35 -4.92
N LEU A 62 2.17 -7.66 -4.02
CA LEU A 62 2.70 -7.39 -2.68
C LEU A 62 3.03 -8.66 -1.90
N SER A 63 2.21 -9.71 -2.02
CA SER A 63 2.43 -11.01 -1.38
C SER A 63 3.67 -11.72 -1.93
N THR A 64 3.90 -11.64 -3.22
CA THR A 64 5.12 -12.21 -3.84
C THR A 64 6.36 -11.53 -3.30
N ILE A 65 6.37 -10.21 -3.25
CA ILE A 65 7.49 -9.44 -2.68
C ILE A 65 7.66 -9.73 -1.18
N ALA A 66 6.54 -9.78 -0.43
CA ALA A 66 6.57 -10.10 1.00
C ALA A 66 7.23 -11.47 1.27
N SER A 67 6.93 -12.46 0.43
CA SER A 67 7.54 -13.79 0.51
C SER A 67 9.04 -13.75 0.27
N ASN A 68 9.52 -12.98 -0.70
CA ASN A 68 10.96 -12.82 -0.97
C ASN A 68 11.69 -12.21 0.24
N HIS A 69 11.07 -11.23 0.90
CA HIS A 69 11.62 -10.54 2.06
C HIS A 69 11.30 -11.22 3.41
N LYS A 70 10.58 -12.36 3.40
CA LYS A 70 10.14 -13.09 4.61
C LYS A 70 9.39 -12.20 5.61
N THR A 71 8.48 -11.39 5.09
CA THR A 71 7.69 -10.43 5.85
C THR A 71 6.21 -10.49 5.44
N ASP A 72 5.39 -9.54 5.89
CA ASP A 72 3.97 -9.44 5.55
C ASP A 72 3.67 -8.38 4.49
N ILE A 73 2.48 -8.47 3.87
CA ILE A 73 2.00 -7.54 2.83
C ILE A 73 1.99 -6.09 3.33
N GLY A 74 1.57 -5.87 4.58
CA GLY A 74 1.48 -4.53 5.18
C GLY A 74 2.85 -3.88 5.34
N THR A 75 3.85 -4.67 5.69
CA THR A 75 5.25 -4.23 5.77
C THR A 75 5.77 -3.79 4.41
N VAL A 76 5.56 -4.60 3.36
CA VAL A 76 5.98 -4.26 1.99
C VAL A 76 5.28 -2.99 1.50
N ALA A 77 3.96 -2.89 1.68
CA ALA A 77 3.21 -1.71 1.28
C ALA A 77 3.72 -0.43 1.98
N SER A 78 3.98 -0.51 3.29
CA SER A 78 4.50 0.62 4.06
C SER A 78 5.95 0.97 3.68
N ALA A 79 6.79 -0.03 3.41
CA ALA A 79 8.15 0.17 2.95
C ALA A 79 8.20 0.83 1.57
N TYR A 80 7.31 0.44 0.66
CA TYR A 80 7.20 1.06 -0.66
C TYR A 80 6.88 2.55 -0.57
N ILE A 81 5.98 2.94 0.33
CA ILE A 81 5.68 4.35 0.58
C ILE A 81 6.86 5.08 1.20
N LEU A 82 7.52 4.47 2.20
CA LEU A 82 8.69 5.07 2.84
C LEU A 82 9.85 5.30 1.85
N ASN A 83 9.92 4.50 0.80
CA ASN A 83 10.96 4.60 -0.25
C ASN A 83 10.65 5.65 -1.34
N GLN A 84 9.48 6.31 -1.28
CA GLN A 84 9.13 7.36 -2.25
C GLN A 84 9.93 8.65 -2.01
N PRO A 85 10.25 9.40 -3.09
CA PRO A 85 10.90 10.69 -2.96
C PRO A 85 10.15 11.61 -1.97
N SER A 86 10.90 12.34 -1.17
CA SER A 86 10.38 13.26 -0.15
C SER A 86 9.62 12.63 1.04
N VAL A 87 9.30 11.35 1.05
CA VAL A 87 8.74 10.69 2.24
C VAL A 87 9.85 10.49 3.29
N LYS A 88 9.64 11.02 4.49
CA LYS A 88 10.58 10.95 5.61
C LYS A 88 10.16 10.00 6.71
N ALA A 89 8.86 9.73 6.81
CA ALA A 89 8.33 8.80 7.78
C ALA A 89 6.95 8.27 7.35
N VAL A 90 6.58 7.12 7.90
CA VAL A 90 5.23 6.56 7.81
C VAL A 90 4.64 6.41 9.21
N ILE A 91 3.36 6.75 9.36
CA ILE A 91 2.62 6.56 10.61
C ILE A 91 1.88 5.24 10.53
N ILE A 92 2.24 4.31 11.39
CA ILE A 92 1.67 2.97 11.46
C ILE A 92 0.73 2.86 12.67
N GLY A 93 -0.49 2.38 12.42
CA GLY A 93 -1.41 2.04 13.50
C GLY A 93 -1.00 0.73 14.20
N ALA A 94 -1.04 0.74 15.53
CA ALA A 94 -0.79 -0.46 16.34
C ALA A 94 -1.92 -0.62 17.36
N ARG A 95 -2.77 -1.63 17.17
CA ARG A 95 -3.82 -2.01 18.14
C ARG A 95 -3.30 -2.96 19.21
N ASN A 96 -2.31 -3.75 18.86
CA ASN A 96 -1.65 -4.75 19.69
C ASN A 96 -0.18 -4.84 19.31
N THR A 97 0.55 -5.77 19.90
CA THR A 97 1.99 -5.98 19.66
C THR A 97 2.29 -6.98 18.55
N ASP A 98 1.29 -7.61 17.93
CA ASP A 98 1.47 -8.72 16.98
C ASP A 98 2.30 -8.31 15.76
N HIS A 99 2.09 -7.08 15.28
CA HIS A 99 2.81 -6.52 14.13
C HIS A 99 4.02 -5.65 14.50
N LEU A 100 4.40 -5.57 15.79
CA LEU A 100 5.49 -4.69 16.20
C LEU A 100 6.81 -5.05 15.52
N LYS A 101 7.11 -6.35 15.45
CA LYS A 101 8.35 -6.83 14.83
C LYS A 101 8.39 -6.53 13.33
N SER A 102 7.31 -6.79 12.60
CA SER A 102 7.21 -6.49 11.18
C SER A 102 7.22 -4.98 10.91
N ASN A 103 6.53 -4.18 11.72
CA ASN A 103 6.58 -2.72 11.62
C ASN A 103 8.00 -2.16 11.79
N LEU A 104 8.79 -2.71 12.70
CA LEU A 104 10.20 -2.31 12.89
C LEU A 104 11.10 -2.72 11.71
N SER A 105 10.71 -3.69 10.90
CA SER A 105 11.46 -4.09 9.71
C SER A 105 11.16 -3.24 8.48
N ILE A 106 10.12 -2.39 8.48
CA ILE A 106 9.74 -1.54 7.35
C ILE A 106 10.95 -0.77 6.76
N PRO A 107 11.77 -0.04 7.54
CA PRO A 107 12.88 0.71 6.99
C PRO A 107 14.06 -0.15 6.54
N LEU A 108 14.02 -1.45 6.80
CA LEU A 108 15.07 -2.40 6.42
C LEU A 108 14.80 -3.10 5.08
N ILE A 109 13.61 -2.95 4.53
CA ILE A 109 13.25 -3.52 3.22
C ILE A 109 13.97 -2.76 2.12
N GLN A 110 14.78 -3.48 1.35
CA GLN A 110 15.48 -2.97 0.18
C GLN A 110 14.92 -3.65 -1.05
N PHE A 111 14.11 -2.94 -1.81
CA PHE A 111 13.50 -3.47 -3.03
C PHE A 111 14.57 -3.70 -4.12
N THR A 112 14.45 -4.80 -4.84
CA THR A 112 15.18 -4.99 -6.10
C THR A 112 14.57 -4.14 -7.22
N VAL A 113 15.31 -3.97 -8.31
CA VAL A 113 14.81 -3.24 -9.49
C VAL A 113 13.56 -3.93 -10.04
N GLU A 114 13.58 -5.25 -10.10
CA GLU A 114 12.47 -6.07 -10.61
C GLU A 114 11.21 -5.92 -9.73
N GLU A 115 11.38 -5.83 -8.41
CA GLU A 115 10.25 -5.61 -7.49
C GLU A 115 9.66 -4.21 -7.64
N LEU A 116 10.51 -3.20 -7.82
CA LEU A 116 10.05 -1.83 -8.09
C LEU A 116 9.34 -1.73 -9.45
N ASP A 117 9.83 -2.42 -10.48
CA ASP A 117 9.20 -2.47 -11.79
C ASP A 117 7.83 -3.16 -11.73
N LEU A 118 7.69 -4.27 -11.00
CA LEU A 118 6.41 -4.93 -10.77
C LEU A 118 5.40 -4.02 -10.06
N LEU A 119 5.84 -3.31 -9.02
CA LEU A 119 4.99 -2.36 -8.29
C LEU A 119 4.58 -1.19 -9.18
N LYS A 120 5.50 -0.69 -9.99
CA LYS A 120 5.23 0.38 -10.95
C LYS A 120 4.26 -0.07 -12.03
N GLU A 121 4.48 -1.22 -12.65
CA GLU A 121 3.60 -1.77 -13.68
C GLU A 121 2.16 -1.89 -13.19
N ILE A 122 1.95 -2.46 -12.00
CA ILE A 122 0.59 -2.58 -11.45
C ILE A 122 -0.01 -1.22 -11.15
N THR A 123 0.77 -0.25 -10.65
CA THR A 123 0.27 1.10 -10.37
C THR A 123 0.00 1.91 -11.65
N ASP A 124 0.83 1.80 -12.68
CA ASP A 124 0.63 2.46 -13.96
C ASP A 124 -0.59 1.90 -14.71
N THR A 125 -0.77 0.57 -14.72
CA THR A 125 -1.98 -0.08 -15.25
C THR A 125 -3.25 0.48 -14.60
N LEU A 126 -3.18 0.79 -13.32
CA LEU A 126 -4.28 1.36 -12.54
C LEU A 126 -4.53 2.84 -12.85
N LEU A 127 -3.48 3.59 -13.18
CA LEU A 127 -3.59 4.99 -13.62
C LEU A 127 -4.21 5.09 -15.02
N GLU A 128 -3.88 4.18 -15.93
CA GLU A 128 -4.43 4.15 -17.29
C GLU A 128 -5.91 3.78 -17.33
N LEU A 129 -6.38 2.91 -16.45
CA LEU A 129 -7.79 2.53 -16.33
C LEU A 129 -8.68 3.68 -15.84
N ARG A 130 -8.08 4.77 -15.36
CA ARG A 130 -8.77 5.97 -14.86
C ARG A 130 -8.20 7.23 -15.49
N CYS A 131 -8.82 7.68 -16.58
CA CYS A 131 -8.56 9.01 -17.09
C CYS A 131 -8.67 10.07 -15.98
N GLY A 132 -7.54 10.55 -15.47
CA GLY A 132 -7.41 11.86 -14.85
C GLY A 132 -7.31 11.98 -13.32
N ASN A 133 -7.23 10.94 -12.52
CA ASN A 133 -7.15 11.11 -11.05
C ASN A 133 -5.93 10.43 -10.41
N THR A 134 -4.76 11.01 -10.63
CA THR A 134 -3.47 10.63 -10.02
C THR A 134 -3.50 10.62 -8.48
N ILE A 135 -4.43 11.37 -7.88
CA ILE A 135 -4.53 11.53 -6.42
C ILE A 135 -4.90 10.21 -5.71
N LEU A 136 -5.66 9.32 -6.35
CA LEU A 136 -6.19 8.12 -5.71
C LEU A 136 -5.18 6.97 -5.60
N VAL A 137 -4.32 6.80 -6.59
CA VAL A 137 -3.22 5.82 -6.52
C VAL A 137 -2.25 6.22 -5.41
N THR A 138 -2.00 7.51 -5.33
CA THR A 138 -1.23 8.11 -4.25
C THR A 138 -1.87 7.88 -2.88
N VAL A 139 -3.19 7.96 -2.75
CA VAL A 139 -3.92 7.75 -1.47
C VAL A 139 -4.00 6.26 -1.07
N LEU A 140 -4.01 5.33 -2.00
CA LEU A 140 -3.98 3.89 -1.69
C LEU A 140 -2.59 3.40 -1.33
N LEU A 141 -1.56 4.10 -1.85
CA LEU A 141 -0.14 3.82 -1.60
C LEU A 141 0.55 4.94 -0.79
N MET A 142 -0.15 5.96 -0.34
CA MET A 142 0.21 6.93 0.67
C MET A 142 -0.74 6.81 1.87
#